data_07b0d9e2f314b94eac7ee68f4981dbe1
#
_entry.id   07b0d9e2f314b94eac7ee68f4981dbe1
#
_cell.length_a   1.000
_cell.length_b   1.000
_cell.length_c   1.000
_cell.angle_alpha   90.00
_cell.angle_beta   90.00
_cell.angle_gamma   90.00
#
_symmetry.space_group_name_H-M   'P 1'
#
loop_
_entity.id
_entity.type
_entity.pdbx_description
1 polymer ?
#
loop_
_entity_poly.entity_id
_entity_poly.type
_entity_poly.pdbx_seq_one_letter_code
_entity_poly.pdbx_strand_id
1 'polypeptide(L)' 'MSEEKLYRIEELSTNDWHLVNDRATNMTKEQCDAMLRECLDNGIAPSRLRVRLEGGPIASEW' A
#
# COMPACT_ATOMS: atom_id res chain seq x y z
N MET A 1 -9.51 4.50 -19.85
CA MET A 1 -9.50 4.33 -19.55
C MET A 1 -9.40 4.49 -18.61
N SER A 2 -9.39 4.48 -18.10
CA SER A 2 -9.19 4.77 -17.45
C SER A 2 -9.29 4.54 -16.18
N GLU A 3 -9.53 3.87 -15.56
CA GLU A 3 -9.67 3.59 -14.42
C GLU A 3 -8.44 3.21 -13.81
N GLU A 4 -7.48 3.88 -13.50
CA GLU A 4 -6.40 3.56 -12.90
C GLU A 4 -6.60 3.42 -11.47
N LYS A 5 -6.40 2.37 -10.83
CA LYS A 5 -6.53 2.24 -9.41
C LYS A 5 -5.22 2.56 -8.79
N LEU A 6 -5.24 3.29 -7.72
CA LEU A 6 -4.04 3.63 -7.00
C LEU A 6 -4.02 2.92 -5.67
N TYR A 7 -2.85 2.66 -5.16
CA TYR A 7 -2.69 1.85 -3.96
C TYR A 7 -1.76 2.49 -2.96
N ARG A 8 -1.79 2.00 -1.75
CA ARG A 8 -0.85 2.44 -0.74
C ARG A 8 -0.43 1.26 0.09
N ILE A 9 0.71 1.35 0.73
CA ILE A 9 1.22 0.28 1.55
C ILE A 9 1.26 0.76 2.97
N GLU A 10 0.71 -0.03 3.86
CA GLU A 10 0.69 0.31 5.27
C GLU A 10 1.44 -0.74 6.07
N GLU A 11 2.02 -0.32 7.16
CA GLU A 11 2.77 -1.20 8.00
C GLU A 11 2.15 -1.19 9.38
N LEU A 12 2.11 -2.33 10.04
CA LEU A 12 1.56 -2.43 11.38
C LEU A 12 2.62 -2.04 12.37
N SER A 13 2.31 -1.07 13.21
CA SER A 13 3.23 -0.63 14.19
C SER A 13 2.54 -0.66 15.52
N THR A 14 2.98 -1.40 16.44
CA THR A 14 2.35 -1.52 17.73
C THR A 14 0.92 -1.96 17.56
N ASN A 15 0.01 -1.08 17.52
CA ASN A 15 -1.36 -1.44 17.35
C ASN A 15 -2.01 -0.79 16.16
N ASP A 16 -1.33 0.03 15.43
CA ASP A 16 -1.95 0.74 14.35
C ASP A 16 -1.31 0.55 13.04
N TRP A 17 -2.06 0.68 11.99
CA TRP A 17 -1.56 0.63 10.64
C TRP A 17 -1.28 2.06 10.18
N HIS A 18 -0.15 2.28 9.57
CA HIS A 18 0.15 3.59 9.04
C HIS A 18 0.99 3.43 7.78
N LEU A 19 1.13 4.46 7.00
CA LEU A 19 1.89 4.37 5.78
C LEU A 19 3.32 3.99 6.10
N VAL A 20 3.87 3.11 5.30
CA VAL A 20 5.22 2.64 5.55
C VAL A 20 6.18 3.79 5.32
N ASN A 21 5.87 4.72 4.45
CA ASN A 21 6.65 5.93 4.33
C ASN A 21 5.85 6.94 3.52
N ASP A 22 6.32 8.16 3.41
CA ASP A 22 5.59 9.20 2.76
C ASP A 22 5.34 8.94 1.30
N ARG A 23 6.09 8.11 0.66
CA ARG A 23 5.89 7.85 -0.71
C ARG A 23 5.00 6.67 -0.97
N ALA A 24 4.57 5.96 0.05
CA ALA A 24 3.79 4.75 -0.10
C ALA A 24 2.31 5.03 -0.31
N THR A 25 1.99 6.00 -1.13
CA THR A 25 0.62 6.36 -1.35
C THR A 25 0.43 6.79 -2.79
N ASN A 26 -0.76 6.69 -3.31
CA ASN A 26 -1.09 7.04 -4.68
C ASN A 26 -0.18 6.35 -5.68
N MET A 27 0.08 5.09 -5.50
CA MET A 27 0.98 4.36 -6.37
C MET A 27 0.22 3.48 -7.33
N THR A 28 0.73 3.34 -8.52
CA THR A 28 0.15 2.40 -9.46
C THR A 28 0.48 1.00 -8.96
N LYS A 29 -0.14 0.01 -9.56
CA LYS A 29 0.11 -1.33 -9.12
C LYS A 29 1.56 -1.71 -9.28
N GLU A 30 2.19 -1.30 -10.34
CA GLU A 30 3.58 -1.60 -10.52
C GLU A 30 4.43 -0.93 -9.48
N GLN A 31 4.17 0.29 -9.16
CA GLN A 31 4.93 1.00 -8.15
C GLN A 31 4.70 0.35 -6.80
N CYS A 32 3.48 -0.06 -6.55
CA CYS A 32 3.16 -0.67 -5.29
C CYS A 32 3.91 -1.99 -5.13
N ASP A 33 3.94 -2.79 -6.19
CA ASP A 33 4.64 -4.07 -6.12
C ASP A 33 6.13 -3.86 -5.89
N ALA A 34 6.70 -2.87 -6.53
CA ALA A 34 8.13 -2.62 -6.37
C ALA A 34 8.42 -2.17 -4.94
N MET A 35 7.60 -1.30 -4.40
CA MET A 35 7.85 -0.83 -3.07
C MET A 35 7.61 -1.93 -2.04
N LEU A 36 6.61 -2.77 -2.27
CA LEU A 36 6.36 -3.84 -1.36
C LEU A 36 7.56 -4.77 -1.32
N ARG A 37 8.13 -5.06 -2.49
CA ARG A 37 9.26 -5.92 -2.54
C ARG A 37 10.44 -5.28 -1.81
N GLU A 38 10.59 -3.99 -1.92
CA GLU A 38 11.64 -3.32 -1.25
C GLU A 38 11.45 -3.40 0.26
N CYS A 39 10.24 -3.29 0.74
CA CYS A 39 9.98 -3.39 2.16
C CYS A 39 10.35 -4.78 2.68
N LEU A 40 10.03 -5.80 1.89
CA LEU A 40 10.36 -7.14 2.31
C LEU A 40 11.87 -7.33 2.33
N ASP A 41 12.57 -6.71 1.39
CA ASP A 41 13.99 -6.83 1.35
C ASP A 41 14.61 -6.11 2.54
N ASN A 42 13.97 -5.13 3.08
CA ASN A 42 14.48 -4.41 4.22
C ASN A 42 14.18 -5.15 5.52
N GLY A 43 13.57 -6.28 5.42
CA GLY A 43 13.35 -7.06 6.62
C GLY A 43 11.99 -6.89 7.28
N ILE A 44 11.07 -6.20 6.66
CA ILE A 44 9.78 -6.03 7.27
C ILE A 44 8.97 -7.29 7.02
N ALA A 45 8.39 -7.83 8.04
CA ALA A 45 7.65 -9.06 7.91
C ALA A 45 6.42 -8.88 7.07
N PRO A 46 6.10 -9.80 6.19
CA PRO A 46 4.92 -9.66 5.34
C PRO A 46 3.65 -9.54 6.16
N SER A 47 3.58 -10.15 7.30
CA SER A 47 2.37 -10.07 8.09
C SER A 47 2.17 -8.68 8.67
N ARG A 48 3.19 -7.82 8.58
CA ARG A 48 3.05 -6.49 9.09
C ARG A 48 2.88 -5.49 7.96
N LEU A 49 2.65 -5.94 6.75
CA LEU A 49 2.46 -5.06 5.61
C LEU A 49 1.11 -5.35 4.99
N ARG A 50 0.50 -4.35 4.44
CA ARG A 50 -0.72 -4.58 3.72
C ARG A 50 -0.86 -3.53 2.62
N VAL A 51 -1.55 -3.88 1.57
CA VAL A 51 -1.78 -3.00 0.46
C VAL A 51 -3.24 -2.64 0.45
N ARG A 52 -3.57 -1.40 0.33
CA ARG A 52 -4.95 -0.96 0.28
C ARG A 52 -5.17 -0.05 -0.90
N LEU A 53 -6.37 -0.02 -1.40
CA LEU A 53 -6.70 0.87 -2.48
C LEU A 53 -6.82 2.27 -1.89
N GLU A 54 -6.32 3.24 -2.61
CA GLU A 54 -6.48 4.59 -2.16
C GLU A 54 -7.92 4.92 -2.33
N GLY A 55 -8.40 5.78 -1.66
CA GLY A 55 -9.75 6.03 -1.64
C GLY A 55 -10.38 6.24 -2.89
N GLY A 56 -10.70 5.78 -3.66
CA GLY A 56 -11.37 6.03 -4.81
C GLY A 56 -12.77 6.13 -4.56
N PRO A 57 -13.47 6.62 -5.46
CA PRO A 57 -14.83 6.85 -5.31
C PRO A 57 -15.56 5.62 -5.17
N ILE A 58 -15.11 4.59 -5.60
CA ILE A 58 -15.83 3.51 -5.52
C ILE A 58 -15.52 2.68 -4.48
N ALA A 59 -14.82 3.10 -3.61
CA ALA A 59 -14.53 2.32 -2.57
C ALA A 59 -15.66 1.67 -1.98
N SER A 60 -16.71 2.19 -2.10
CA SER A 60 -17.82 1.64 -1.44
C SER A 60 -18.22 0.38 -1.98
N GLU A 61 -17.68 -0.04 -3.02
CA GLU A 61 -18.09 -1.14 -3.54
C GLU A 61 -17.79 -2.28 -2.76
N TRP A 62 -17.29 -2.34 -1.78
CA TRP A 62 -17.08 -3.45 -1.02
C TRP A 62 -18.14 -3.93 -0.34
#